data_86010fc3ede1a7a9076e02126770cca5
#
_entry.id   86010fc3ede1a7a9076e02126770cca5
#
_cell.length_a   1.000
_cell.length_b   1.000
_cell.length_c   1.000
_cell.angle_alpha   90.00
_cell.angle_beta   90.00
_cell.angle_gamma   90.00
#
_symmetry.space_group_name_H-M   'P 1'
#
loop_
_entity.id
_entity.type
_entity.pdbx_description
1 polymer ?
#
loop_
_entity_poly.entity_id
_entity_poly.type
_entity_poly.pdbx_seq_one_letter_code
_entity_poly.pdbx_strand_id
1 'polypeptide(L)'
;MSEFIMVYVSVANRVEAEKIVQILLDERLVACVNIVDPVFSFFHWEGKKECSEECLLIMKTRTDLFTFLEKRVKALHSYNVPEIIAVPIVLGSEKYFDWMKSVLKD
;
A
#
# COMPACT_ATOMS: atom_id res chain seq x y z
N MET A 1 -11.20 -15.72 -6.49
CA MET A 1 -10.22 -14.71 -6.04
C MET A 1 -9.95 -13.72 -7.14
N SER A 2 -9.85 -12.45 -6.78
CA SER A 2 -9.51 -11.41 -7.76
C SER A 2 -8.04 -11.49 -8.14
N GLU A 3 -7.73 -11.24 -9.39
CA GLU A 3 -6.36 -11.17 -9.89
C GLU A 3 -5.65 -9.92 -9.35
N PHE A 4 -6.40 -8.84 -9.12
CA PHE A 4 -5.87 -7.56 -8.67
C PHE A 4 -6.44 -7.15 -7.33
N ILE A 5 -5.62 -6.41 -6.57
CA ILE A 5 -5.97 -5.95 -5.24
C ILE A 5 -5.58 -4.48 -5.05
N MET A 6 -6.27 -3.83 -4.12
CA MET A 6 -5.84 -2.55 -3.57
C MET A 6 -5.27 -2.82 -2.18
N VAL A 7 -4.06 -2.32 -1.93
CA VAL A 7 -3.37 -2.49 -0.65
C VAL A 7 -3.31 -1.15 0.06
N TYR A 8 -3.71 -1.15 1.34
CA TYR A 8 -3.72 0.05 2.16
C TYR A 8 -2.59 -0.04 3.18
N VAL A 9 -1.79 1.02 3.25
CA VAL A 9 -0.70 1.14 4.23
C VAL A 9 -0.73 2.56 4.78
N SER A 10 -0.77 2.69 6.11
CA SER A 10 -0.64 4.01 6.74
C SER A 10 0.81 4.23 7.12
N VAL A 11 1.29 5.45 6.96
CA VAL A 11 2.69 5.83 7.15
C VAL A 11 2.76 7.12 7.98
N ALA A 12 3.79 7.24 8.80
CA ALA A 12 3.90 8.34 9.77
C ALA A 12 3.92 9.73 9.14
N ASN A 13 4.54 9.89 7.98
CA ASN A 13 4.68 11.21 7.35
C ASN A 13 4.94 11.10 5.86
N ARG A 14 4.90 12.25 5.18
CA ARG A 14 5.03 12.33 3.73
C ARG A 14 6.41 11.91 3.23
N VAL A 15 7.45 12.26 3.95
CA VAL A 15 8.82 11.91 3.54
C VAL A 15 9.01 10.40 3.50
N GLU A 16 8.58 9.72 4.55
CA GLU A 16 8.63 8.26 4.60
C GLU A 16 7.75 7.63 3.52
N ALA A 17 6.54 8.18 3.34
CA ALA A 17 5.60 7.69 2.32
C ALA A 17 6.21 7.74 0.93
N GLU A 18 6.79 8.87 0.54
CA GLU A 18 7.36 9.03 -0.81
C GLU A 18 8.56 8.11 -1.00
N LYS A 19 9.38 7.91 0.03
CA LYS A 19 10.51 7.00 -0.04
C LYS A 19 10.05 5.56 -0.29
N ILE A 20 9.06 5.11 0.47
CA ILE A 20 8.50 3.76 0.30
C ILE A 20 7.93 3.60 -1.12
N VAL A 21 7.14 4.56 -1.57
CA VAL A 21 6.49 4.52 -2.88
C VAL A 21 7.53 4.40 -4.00
N GLN A 22 8.60 5.21 -3.96
CA GLN A 22 9.63 5.18 -4.99
C GLN A 22 10.29 3.80 -5.08
N ILE A 23 10.61 3.21 -3.94
CA ILE A 23 11.25 1.90 -3.90
C ILE A 23 10.33 0.81 -4.45
N LEU A 24 9.05 0.83 -4.05
CA LEU A 24 8.08 -0.17 -4.52
C LEU A 24 7.83 -0.06 -6.02
N LEU A 25 7.79 1.16 -6.56
CA LEU A 25 7.66 1.37 -8.00
C LEU A 25 8.89 0.89 -8.75
N ASP A 26 10.08 1.21 -8.25
CA ASP A 26 11.34 0.77 -8.86
C ASP A 26 11.43 -0.75 -8.92
N GLU A 27 10.95 -1.43 -7.89
CA GLU A 27 10.96 -2.88 -7.83
C GLU A 27 9.77 -3.52 -8.54
N ARG A 28 8.88 -2.72 -9.10
CA ARG A 28 7.70 -3.16 -9.85
C ARG A 28 6.75 -4.04 -9.02
N LEU A 29 6.69 -3.79 -7.74
CA LEU A 29 5.78 -4.49 -6.82
C LEU A 29 4.40 -3.85 -6.78
N VAL A 30 4.27 -2.62 -7.24
CA VAL A 30 3.01 -1.89 -7.37
C VAL A 30 2.94 -1.25 -8.75
N ALA A 31 1.73 -1.16 -9.28
CA ALA A 31 1.50 -0.49 -10.56
C ALA A 31 1.26 1.00 -10.36
N CYS A 32 0.59 1.35 -9.27
CA CYS A 32 0.19 2.72 -8.97
C CYS A 32 0.04 2.88 -7.48
N VAL A 33 0.42 4.05 -6.96
CA VAL A 33 0.17 4.40 -5.55
C VAL A 33 -0.42 5.80 -5.51
N ASN A 34 -1.52 5.93 -4.77
CA ASN A 34 -2.07 7.23 -4.42
C ASN A 34 -1.70 7.51 -2.97
N ILE A 35 -1.24 8.73 -2.69
CA ILE A 35 -0.96 9.17 -1.32
C ILE A 35 -2.07 10.12 -0.91
N VAL A 36 -2.78 9.77 0.17
CA VAL A 36 -3.77 10.65 0.78
C VAL A 36 -3.12 11.25 2.02
N ASP A 37 -2.95 12.56 2.03
CA ASP A 37 -2.22 13.29 3.07
C ASP A 37 -2.93 14.61 3.40
N PRO A 38 -3.33 14.84 4.66
CA PRO A 38 -3.22 13.90 5.77
C PRO A 38 -4.47 13.04 5.94
N VAL A 39 -4.34 11.97 6.72
CA VAL A 39 -5.47 11.26 7.29
C VAL A 39 -5.31 11.30 8.80
N PHE A 40 -6.43 11.31 9.53
CA PHE A 40 -6.41 11.32 10.99
C PHE A 40 -6.88 9.94 11.44
N SER A 41 -5.94 9.15 12.01
CA SER A 41 -6.20 7.77 12.41
C SER A 41 -6.48 7.72 13.91
N PHE A 42 -7.57 7.10 14.29
CA PHE A 42 -7.97 6.92 15.68
C PHE A 42 -7.95 5.42 15.97
N PHE A 43 -7.25 5.00 17.01
CA PHE A 43 -7.04 3.58 17.27
C PHE A 43 -6.78 3.32 18.74
N HIS A 44 -6.83 2.05 19.13
CA HIS A 44 -6.45 1.61 20.47
C HIS A 44 -5.00 1.15 20.44
N TRP A 45 -4.23 1.61 21.41
CA TRP A 45 -2.84 1.20 21.57
C TRP A 45 -2.49 1.17 23.04
N GLU A 46 -2.00 0.02 23.51
CA GLU A 46 -1.59 -0.19 24.90
C GLU A 46 -2.66 0.25 25.91
N GLY A 47 -3.90 -0.11 25.63
CA GLY A 47 -5.04 0.16 26.51
C GLY A 47 -5.57 1.58 26.45
N LYS A 48 -5.09 2.41 25.53
CA LYS A 48 -5.50 3.80 25.40
C LYS A 48 -6.02 4.10 24.00
N LYS A 49 -6.87 5.13 23.91
CA LYS A 49 -7.28 5.67 22.62
C LYS A 49 -6.23 6.66 22.17
N GLU A 50 -5.77 6.50 20.93
CA GLU A 50 -4.76 7.37 20.34
C GLU A 50 -5.29 7.98 19.05
N CYS A 51 -4.71 9.12 18.67
CA CYS A 51 -4.97 9.77 17.39
C CYS A 51 -3.63 10.16 16.78
N SER A 52 -3.44 9.83 15.52
CA SER A 52 -2.24 10.21 14.77
C SER A 52 -2.62 10.84 13.45
N GLU A 53 -1.87 11.85 13.05
CA GLU A 53 -1.92 12.36 11.68
C GLU A 53 -0.96 11.52 10.85
N GLU A 54 -1.46 10.95 9.76
CA GLU A 54 -0.67 10.02 8.95
C GLU A 54 -0.90 10.29 7.46
N CYS A 55 -0.12 9.59 6.62
CA CYS A 55 -0.38 9.48 5.20
C CYS A 55 -0.96 8.09 4.94
N LEU A 56 -1.94 8.00 4.06
CA LEU A 56 -2.50 6.71 3.64
C LEU A 56 -2.06 6.43 2.22
N LEU A 57 -1.39 5.30 2.03
CA LEU A 57 -1.00 4.81 0.71
C LEU A 57 -2.07 3.84 0.23
N ILE A 58 -2.60 4.11 -0.97
CA ILE A 58 -3.53 3.21 -1.65
C ILE A 58 -2.79 2.68 -2.86
N MET A 59 -2.39 1.42 -2.81
CA MET A 59 -1.56 0.79 -3.83
C MET A 59 -2.38 -0.18 -4.65
N LYS A 60 -2.08 -0.27 -5.93
CA LYS A 60 -2.76 -1.21 -6.83
C LYS A 60 -1.73 -2.16 -7.37
N THR A 61 -1.99 -3.46 -7.23
CA THR A 61 -1.06 -4.49 -7.64
C THR A 61 -1.80 -5.79 -7.96
N ARG A 62 -1.02 -6.80 -8.32
CA ARG A 62 -1.54 -8.14 -8.60
C ARG A 62 -1.51 -8.96 -7.31
N THR A 63 -2.52 -9.77 -7.10
CA THR A 63 -2.67 -10.58 -5.89
C THR A 63 -1.46 -11.46 -5.61
N ASP A 64 -0.86 -12.03 -6.64
CA ASP A 64 0.30 -12.93 -6.46
C ASP A 64 1.58 -12.20 -6.05
N LEU A 65 1.58 -10.86 -6.06
CA LEU A 65 2.72 -10.07 -5.59
C LEU A 65 2.58 -9.65 -4.12
N PHE A 66 1.42 -9.92 -3.49
CA PHE A 66 1.15 -9.41 -2.16
C PHE A 66 2.20 -9.85 -1.12
N THR A 67 2.61 -11.12 -1.13
CA THR A 67 3.58 -11.61 -0.15
C THR A 67 4.92 -10.88 -0.26
N PHE A 68 5.38 -10.62 -1.49
CA PHE A 68 6.61 -9.86 -1.72
C PHE A 68 6.44 -8.42 -1.29
N LEU A 69 5.30 -7.82 -1.63
CA LEU A 69 4.98 -6.43 -1.27
C LEU A 69 4.94 -6.27 0.25
N GLU A 70 4.24 -7.13 0.94
CA GLU A 70 4.13 -7.09 2.40
C GLU A 70 5.51 -7.16 3.05
N LYS A 71 6.33 -8.09 2.61
CA LYS A 71 7.68 -8.26 3.14
C LYS A 71 8.52 -7.01 2.94
N ARG A 72 8.42 -6.42 1.75
CA ARG A 72 9.19 -5.23 1.43
C ARG A 72 8.74 -4.01 2.23
N VAL A 73 7.43 -3.82 2.36
CA VAL A 73 6.88 -2.72 3.15
C VAL A 73 7.31 -2.84 4.61
N LYS A 74 7.24 -4.04 5.18
CA LYS A 74 7.69 -4.26 6.57
C LYS A 74 9.15 -3.90 6.76
N ALA A 75 10.00 -4.19 5.78
CA ALA A 75 11.43 -3.88 5.86
C ALA A 75 11.70 -2.37 5.79
N LEU A 76 10.83 -1.61 5.14
CA LEU A 76 11.01 -0.17 4.93
C LEU A 76 10.27 0.71 5.94
N HIS A 77 9.27 0.14 6.60
CA HIS A 77 8.35 0.90 7.46
C HIS A 77 8.96 1.20 8.83
N SER A 78 8.68 2.39 9.36
CA SER A 78 9.17 2.80 10.69
C SER A 78 8.41 2.15 11.84
N TYR A 79 7.17 1.66 11.61
CA TYR A 79 6.39 1.02 12.66
C TYR A 79 6.78 -0.45 12.83
N ASN A 80 6.70 -0.93 14.07
CA ASN A 80 6.90 -2.36 14.35
C ASN A 80 5.76 -3.19 13.81
N VAL A 81 4.53 -2.66 13.88
CA VAL A 81 3.31 -3.34 13.42
C VAL A 81 2.59 -2.41 12.45
N PRO A 82 3.04 -2.33 11.19
CA PRO A 82 2.39 -1.45 10.21
C PRO A 82 1.06 -2.04 9.74
N GLU A 83 0.12 -1.14 9.42
CA GLU A 83 -1.10 -1.55 8.75
C GLU A 83 -0.77 -1.92 7.30
N ILE A 84 -1.03 -3.17 6.93
CA ILE A 84 -0.87 -3.64 5.55
C ILE A 84 -2.06 -4.55 5.30
N ILE A 85 -3.07 -4.02 4.65
CA ILE A 85 -4.28 -4.79 4.35
C ILE A 85 -4.62 -4.66 2.88
N ALA A 86 -5.32 -5.63 2.34
CA ALA A 86 -5.69 -5.64 0.93
C ALA A 86 -7.16 -5.95 0.76
N VAL A 87 -7.76 -5.33 -0.24
CA VAL A 87 -9.12 -5.63 -0.67
C VAL A 87 -9.09 -6.05 -2.14
N PRO A 88 -9.96 -6.98 -2.55
CA PRO A 88 -9.98 -7.41 -3.94
C PRO A 88 -10.60 -6.33 -4.82
N ILE A 89 -10.05 -6.19 -6.04
CA ILE A 89 -10.67 -5.37 -7.07
C ILE A 89 -11.52 -6.32 -7.91
N VAL A 90 -12.82 -6.27 -7.73
CA VAL A 90 -13.71 -7.24 -8.38
C VAL A 90 -14.09 -6.84 -9.80
N LEU A 91 -14.13 -5.55 -10.11
CA LEU A 91 -14.48 -5.03 -11.42
C LEU A 91 -13.59 -3.84 -11.76
N GLY A 92 -13.23 -3.72 -13.03
CA GLY A 92 -12.45 -2.58 -13.50
C GLY A 92 -12.37 -2.55 -15.01
N SER A 93 -11.77 -1.47 -15.52
CA SER A 93 -11.54 -1.30 -16.95
C SER A 93 -10.52 -2.33 -17.43
N GLU A 94 -10.84 -3.06 -18.49
CA GLU A 94 -9.93 -4.06 -19.06
C GLU A 94 -8.60 -3.44 -19.49
N LYS A 95 -8.66 -2.26 -20.11
CA LYS A 95 -7.44 -1.56 -20.54
C LYS A 95 -6.57 -1.14 -19.38
N TYR A 96 -7.20 -0.76 -18.25
CA TYR A 96 -6.46 -0.39 -17.07
C TYR A 96 -5.75 -1.62 -16.47
N PHE A 97 -6.43 -2.75 -16.40
CA PHE A 97 -5.83 -4.00 -15.93
C PHE A 97 -4.69 -4.47 -16.83
N ASP A 98 -4.84 -4.31 -18.15
CA ASP A 98 -3.78 -4.65 -19.09
C ASP A 98 -2.55 -3.77 -18.85
N TRP A 99 -2.77 -2.48 -18.59
CA TRP A 99 -1.68 -1.57 -18.24
C TRP A 99 -0.99 -1.99 -16.94
N MET A 100 -1.78 -2.33 -15.91
CA MET A 100 -1.21 -2.80 -14.64
C MET A 100 -0.29 -4.00 -14.86
N LYS A 101 -0.76 -4.99 -15.64
CA LYS A 101 0.06 -6.17 -15.94
C LYS A 101 1.36 -5.80 -16.64
N SER A 102 1.30 -4.82 -17.54
CA SER A 102 2.47 -4.44 -18.34
C SER A 102 3.58 -3.79 -17.51
N VAL A 103 3.27 -3.18 -16.39
CA VAL A 103 4.24 -2.46 -15.55
C VAL A 103 4.66 -3.22 -14.30
N LEU A 104 3.93 -4.25 -13.92
CA LEU A 104 4.23 -5.04 -12.74
C LEU A 104 5.32 -6.08 -13.01
N LYS A 105 6.00 -6.49 -11.95
CA LYS A 105 7.01 -7.55 -11.99
C LYS A 105 6.38 -8.86 -12.47
N ASP A 106 7.12 -9.61 -13.27
CA ASP A 106 6.69 -10.92 -13.77
C ASP A 106 6.65 -11.98 -12.67
#